data_f1bf58a14aac7d63d51681832239a4ed
#
_entry.id   f1bf58a14aac7d63d51681832239a4ed
#
_cell.length_a   1.000
_cell.length_b   1.000
_cell.length_c   1.000
_cell.angle_alpha   90.00
_cell.angle_beta   90.00
_cell.angle_gamma   90.00
#
_symmetry.space_group_name_H-M   'P 1'
#
loop_
_entity.id
_entity.type
_entity.pdbx_description
1 polymer ?
#
loop_
_entity_poly.entity_id
_entity_poly.type
_entity_poly.pdbx_seq_one_letter_code
_entity_poly.pdbx_strand_id
1 'polypeptide(L)'
;TVRFQSPDMPALLSQGYSAVDMHYHTNHSDGSPSVRSVMKQAWKKGCGIAITDHNTVSGVREAVEADSGVMIVPGIEVSSADGPHILLYFYSVNDLEHFYRRHIHENKRKSPCLAIYLDSEAIIERSRDYECIRSAAHPYGYLMFNKGVQRCIDRCYLPPTFMEEFDAVEVLCGGMSREMNTKAAELAEDRQIGRTAGTDGHLLHDLGTVVTCSKAQDINGFLSDVVKRRNLV
;
A
#
# COMPACT_ATOMS: atom_id res chain seq x y z
N THR A 1 -15.93 -5.57 3.61
CA THR A 1 -16.13 -5.65 5.08
C THR A 1 -14.81 -5.44 5.78
N VAL A 2 -14.79 -4.63 6.85
CA VAL A 2 -13.61 -4.42 7.71
C VAL A 2 -13.75 -5.25 8.97
N ARG A 3 -12.71 -6.02 9.33
CA ARG A 3 -12.66 -6.85 10.53
C ARG A 3 -11.43 -6.53 11.37
N PHE A 4 -11.63 -5.97 12.54
CA PHE A 4 -10.55 -5.62 13.48
C PHE A 4 -10.16 -6.83 14.36
N GLN A 5 -9.58 -7.84 13.72
CA GLN A 5 -9.09 -9.06 14.39
C GLN A 5 -7.86 -9.60 13.69
N SER A 6 -7.04 -10.37 14.38
CA SER A 6 -5.92 -11.06 13.72
C SER A 6 -6.44 -12.00 12.64
N PRO A 7 -5.82 -12.02 11.45
CA PRO A 7 -6.25 -12.90 10.37
C PRO A 7 -5.97 -14.38 10.73
N ASP A 8 -7.00 -15.21 10.57
CA ASP A 8 -6.85 -16.67 10.58
C ASP A 8 -6.48 -17.13 9.15
N MET A 9 -5.19 -17.11 8.84
CA MET A 9 -4.70 -17.43 7.49
C MET A 9 -5.14 -18.83 7.01
N PRO A 10 -5.05 -19.91 7.82
CA PRO A 10 -5.56 -21.23 7.41
C PRO A 10 -7.06 -21.19 7.05
N ALA A 11 -7.88 -20.52 7.84
CA ALA A 11 -9.30 -20.42 7.57
C ALA A 11 -9.61 -19.59 6.32
N LEU A 12 -8.88 -18.49 6.08
CA LEU A 12 -9.04 -17.65 4.88
C LEU A 12 -8.67 -18.45 3.62
N LEU A 13 -7.52 -19.12 3.62
CA LEU A 13 -7.05 -19.93 2.50
C LEU A 13 -7.99 -21.11 2.21
N SER A 14 -8.46 -21.82 3.24
CA SER A 14 -9.42 -22.93 3.06
C SER A 14 -10.75 -22.49 2.48
N GLN A 15 -11.14 -21.24 2.71
CA GLN A 15 -12.31 -20.63 2.10
C GLN A 15 -12.03 -20.08 0.69
N GLY A 16 -10.83 -20.27 0.14
CA GLY A 16 -10.44 -19.83 -1.20
C GLY A 16 -10.18 -18.32 -1.31
N TYR A 17 -9.80 -17.66 -0.24
CA TYR A 17 -9.30 -16.28 -0.31
C TYR A 17 -7.81 -16.26 -0.61
N SER A 18 -7.39 -15.32 -1.46
CA SER A 18 -6.03 -14.78 -1.46
C SER A 18 -5.97 -13.68 -0.41
N ALA A 19 -4.96 -13.73 0.44
CA ALA A 19 -4.72 -12.73 1.48
C ALA A 19 -3.38 -12.06 1.23
N VAL A 20 -3.35 -10.74 1.11
CA VAL A 20 -2.16 -9.94 0.76
C VAL A 20 -1.93 -8.86 1.80
N ASP A 21 -0.72 -8.78 2.33
CA ASP A 21 -0.26 -7.61 3.08
C ASP A 21 0.06 -6.49 2.08
N MET A 22 -0.80 -5.48 2.03
CA MET A 22 -0.75 -4.46 0.97
C MET A 22 0.19 -3.29 1.28
N HIS A 23 0.87 -3.29 2.43
CA HIS A 23 1.78 -2.22 2.81
C HIS A 23 2.94 -2.77 3.65
N TYR A 24 4.10 -2.95 3.02
CA TYR A 24 5.25 -3.53 3.69
C TYR A 24 6.58 -2.99 3.18
N HIS A 25 7.52 -2.75 4.10
CA HIS A 25 8.84 -2.18 3.84
C HIS A 25 9.96 -3.21 4.01
N THR A 26 10.94 -3.14 3.12
CA THR A 26 12.14 -3.98 3.14
C THR A 26 13.40 -3.14 3.43
N ASN A 27 14.54 -3.80 3.48
CA ASN A 27 15.84 -3.13 3.60
C ASN A 27 16.25 -2.33 2.35
N HIS A 28 15.39 -2.24 1.36
CA HIS A 28 15.55 -1.32 0.22
C HIS A 28 15.09 0.12 0.57
N SER A 29 14.32 0.29 1.64
CA SER A 29 13.99 1.59 2.23
C SER A 29 14.34 1.64 3.71
N ASP A 30 13.37 1.63 4.60
CA ASP A 30 13.55 1.73 6.05
C ASP A 30 13.10 0.48 6.83
N GLY A 31 12.63 -0.55 6.13
CA GLY A 31 12.40 -1.84 6.74
C GLY A 31 13.72 -2.56 7.08
N SER A 32 13.69 -3.39 8.12
CA SER A 32 14.86 -4.17 8.53
C SER A 32 15.07 -5.46 7.74
N PRO A 33 14.02 -6.19 7.28
CA PRO A 33 14.20 -7.50 6.68
C PRO A 33 14.62 -7.40 5.21
N SER A 34 15.51 -8.33 4.80
CA SER A 34 15.82 -8.51 3.39
C SER A 34 14.63 -9.09 2.63
N VAL A 35 14.51 -8.77 1.34
CA VAL A 35 13.48 -9.32 0.46
C VAL A 35 13.44 -10.86 0.53
N ARG A 36 14.59 -11.51 0.51
CA ARG A 36 14.67 -12.98 0.64
C ARG A 36 13.99 -13.50 1.92
N SER A 37 14.20 -12.83 3.05
CA SER A 37 13.58 -13.20 4.33
C SER A 37 12.07 -12.97 4.31
N VAL A 38 11.64 -11.86 3.71
CA VAL A 38 10.23 -11.49 3.53
C VAL A 38 9.52 -12.53 2.67
N MET A 39 10.06 -12.87 1.49
CA MET A 39 9.47 -13.85 0.58
C MET A 39 9.35 -15.24 1.21
N LYS A 40 10.39 -15.68 1.94
CA LYS A 40 10.35 -16.95 2.70
C LYS A 40 9.24 -16.93 3.76
N GLN A 41 9.08 -15.84 4.47
CA GLN A 41 8.05 -15.71 5.52
C GLN A 41 6.63 -15.62 4.91
N ALA A 42 6.47 -14.87 3.82
CA ALA A 42 5.22 -14.76 3.07
C ALA A 42 4.75 -16.14 2.57
N TRP A 43 5.66 -16.89 1.93
CA TRP A 43 5.38 -18.25 1.50
C TRP A 43 4.96 -19.15 2.67
N LYS A 44 5.70 -19.12 3.79
CA LYS A 44 5.40 -19.92 4.98
C LYS A 44 4.03 -19.60 5.59
N LYS A 45 3.62 -18.34 5.55
CA LYS A 45 2.31 -17.90 6.05
C LYS A 45 1.18 -18.10 5.03
N GLY A 46 1.48 -18.41 3.77
CA GLY A 46 0.51 -18.43 2.67
C GLY A 46 -0.05 -17.02 2.38
N CYS A 47 0.76 -15.99 2.63
CA CYS A 47 0.39 -14.58 2.46
C CYS A 47 1.04 -14.03 1.21
N GLY A 48 0.25 -13.36 0.35
CA GLY A 48 0.79 -12.46 -0.67
C GLY A 48 1.33 -11.17 -0.08
N ILE A 49 2.00 -10.36 -0.88
CA ILE A 49 2.61 -9.13 -0.41
C ILE A 49 2.61 -8.05 -1.50
N ALA A 50 2.38 -6.80 -1.11
CA ALA A 50 2.83 -5.63 -1.84
C ALA A 50 4.06 -5.06 -1.11
N ILE A 51 5.23 -5.16 -1.71
CA ILE A 51 6.41 -4.44 -1.25
C ILE A 51 6.25 -3.00 -1.70
N THR A 52 6.15 -2.09 -0.74
CA THR A 52 5.86 -0.67 -0.95
C THR A 52 6.97 0.21 -0.38
N ASP A 53 8.21 -0.19 -0.61
CA ASP A 53 9.39 0.57 -0.19
C ASP A 53 9.28 2.05 -0.57
N HIS A 54 9.68 2.94 0.34
CA HIS A 54 9.65 4.38 0.10
C HIS A 54 10.46 4.78 -1.13
N ASN A 55 9.79 5.38 -2.11
CA ASN A 55 10.40 6.03 -3.28
C ASN A 55 11.39 5.12 -4.06
N THR A 56 11.22 3.80 -3.97
CA THR A 56 12.03 2.82 -4.72
C THR A 56 11.24 1.57 -5.04
N VAL A 57 11.61 0.89 -6.13
CA VAL A 57 10.98 -0.35 -6.58
C VAL A 57 11.96 -1.54 -6.62
N SER A 58 13.17 -1.33 -6.10
CA SER A 58 14.21 -2.35 -6.15
C SER A 58 13.86 -3.59 -5.32
N GLY A 59 13.10 -3.44 -4.22
CA GLY A 59 12.59 -4.55 -3.43
C GLY A 59 11.56 -5.39 -4.18
N VAL A 60 10.66 -4.75 -4.94
CA VAL A 60 9.69 -5.45 -5.81
C VAL A 60 10.40 -6.25 -6.87
N ARG A 61 11.41 -5.65 -7.52
CA ARG A 61 12.20 -6.32 -8.57
C ARG A 61 12.88 -7.58 -8.02
N GLU A 62 13.60 -7.46 -6.91
CA GLU A 62 14.26 -8.60 -6.26
C GLU A 62 13.25 -9.70 -5.87
N ALA A 63 12.06 -9.32 -5.39
CA ALA A 63 11.02 -10.28 -5.02
C ALA A 63 10.47 -11.06 -6.22
N VAL A 64 10.25 -10.38 -7.35
CA VAL A 64 9.76 -11.01 -8.59
C VAL A 64 10.82 -11.92 -9.19
N GLU A 65 12.08 -11.50 -9.21
CA GLU A 65 13.21 -12.32 -9.68
C GLU A 65 13.40 -13.60 -8.84
N ALA A 66 13.01 -13.58 -7.56
CA ALA A 66 13.10 -14.73 -6.67
C ALA A 66 12.12 -15.87 -6.99
N ASP A 67 11.09 -15.61 -7.81
CA ASP A 67 10.07 -16.58 -8.29
C ASP A 67 9.58 -17.57 -7.20
N SER A 68 9.19 -17.02 -6.07
CA SER A 68 8.89 -17.78 -4.85
C SER A 68 7.51 -18.45 -4.84
N GLY A 69 6.68 -18.22 -5.87
CA GLY A 69 5.28 -18.65 -5.93
C GLY A 69 4.34 -17.86 -5.00
N VAL A 70 4.84 -16.78 -4.37
CA VAL A 70 4.02 -15.84 -3.58
C VAL A 70 3.38 -14.83 -4.51
N MET A 71 2.11 -14.48 -4.30
CA MET A 71 1.47 -13.36 -5.01
C MET A 71 2.14 -12.05 -4.62
N ILE A 72 2.76 -11.37 -5.57
CA ILE A 72 3.42 -10.08 -5.37
C ILE A 72 2.61 -9.02 -6.11
N VAL A 73 1.95 -8.14 -5.38
CA VAL A 73 1.30 -6.96 -5.95
C VAL A 73 2.35 -5.88 -6.19
N PRO A 74 2.57 -5.44 -7.44
CA PRO A 74 3.56 -4.41 -7.73
C PRO A 74 3.16 -3.08 -7.09
N GLY A 75 3.93 -2.61 -6.10
CA GLY A 75 3.58 -1.42 -5.32
C GLY A 75 4.76 -0.52 -5.04
N ILE A 76 4.45 0.71 -4.64
CA ILE A 76 5.41 1.70 -4.14
C ILE A 76 4.69 2.64 -3.18
N GLU A 77 5.34 3.03 -2.09
CA GLU A 77 4.89 4.16 -1.28
C GLU A 77 5.69 5.41 -1.65
N VAL A 78 5.02 6.42 -2.19
CA VAL A 78 5.65 7.68 -2.56
C VAL A 78 5.46 8.70 -1.45
N SER A 79 6.58 9.18 -0.87
CA SER A 79 6.59 10.23 0.14
C SER A 79 6.66 11.59 -0.55
N SER A 80 5.55 12.33 -0.60
CA SER A 80 5.47 13.62 -1.30
C SER A 80 6.18 14.76 -0.59
N ALA A 81 6.54 15.81 -1.32
CA ALA A 81 7.22 17.00 -0.79
C ALA A 81 6.37 17.80 0.22
N ASP A 82 5.05 17.76 0.06
CA ASP A 82 4.06 18.45 0.89
C ASP A 82 3.55 17.62 2.06
N GLY A 83 4.03 16.38 2.21
CA GLY A 83 3.87 15.55 3.41
C GLY A 83 3.15 14.22 3.21
N PRO A 84 2.01 14.09 2.51
CA PRO A 84 1.26 12.86 2.36
C PRO A 84 2.08 11.72 1.75
N HIS A 85 1.81 10.51 2.22
CA HIS A 85 2.27 9.29 1.58
C HIS A 85 1.16 8.75 0.67
N ILE A 86 1.55 8.30 -0.51
CA ILE A 86 0.64 7.77 -1.53
C ILE A 86 1.10 6.38 -1.91
N LEU A 87 0.25 5.40 -1.68
CA LEU A 87 0.44 4.04 -2.16
C LEU A 87 -0.07 3.93 -3.60
N LEU A 88 0.79 3.46 -4.49
CA LEU A 88 0.42 3.17 -5.87
C LEU A 88 0.60 1.67 -6.12
N TYR A 89 -0.46 1.00 -6.59
CA TYR A 89 -0.44 -0.41 -6.94
C TYR A 89 -0.69 -0.57 -8.42
N PHE A 90 0.22 -1.24 -9.12
CA PHE A 90 0.17 -1.43 -10.55
C PHE A 90 -0.30 -2.85 -10.90
N TYR A 91 -0.92 -2.99 -12.06
CA TYR A 91 -1.33 -4.29 -12.58
C TYR A 91 -0.16 -5.08 -13.17
N SER A 92 0.95 -4.40 -13.49
CA SER A 92 2.18 -5.04 -13.95
C SER A 92 3.43 -4.43 -13.32
N VAL A 93 4.47 -5.26 -13.18
CA VAL A 93 5.80 -4.80 -12.72
C VAL A 93 6.42 -3.84 -13.74
N ASN A 94 6.16 -4.06 -15.04
CA ASN A 94 6.70 -3.21 -16.12
C ASN A 94 6.16 -1.78 -16.00
N ASP A 95 4.88 -1.60 -15.71
CA ASP A 95 4.27 -0.27 -15.55
C ASP A 95 4.78 0.42 -14.29
N LEU A 96 4.92 -0.31 -13.18
CA LEU A 96 5.54 0.18 -11.96
C LEU A 96 6.98 0.67 -12.21
N GLU A 97 7.79 -0.12 -12.91
CA GLU A 97 9.17 0.26 -13.25
C GLU A 97 9.23 1.44 -14.20
N HIS A 98 8.33 1.49 -15.19
CA HIS A 98 8.26 2.61 -16.12
C HIS A 98 7.87 3.90 -15.38
N PHE A 99 6.84 3.85 -14.52
CA PHE A 99 6.44 4.96 -13.65
C PHE A 99 7.60 5.44 -12.78
N TYR A 100 8.25 4.50 -12.08
CA TYR A 100 9.40 4.81 -11.22
C TYR A 100 10.52 5.51 -11.99
N ARG A 101 10.96 4.94 -13.11
CA ARG A 101 12.06 5.53 -13.92
C ARG A 101 11.72 6.91 -14.42
N ARG A 102 10.49 7.11 -14.89
CA ARG A 102 10.07 8.36 -15.55
C ARG A 102 9.76 9.47 -14.55
N HIS A 103 9.23 9.14 -13.38
CA HIS A 103 8.65 10.15 -12.49
C HIS A 103 9.26 10.21 -11.09
N ILE A 104 9.77 9.10 -10.58
CA ILE A 104 10.28 9.04 -9.20
C ILE A 104 11.80 9.15 -9.17
N HIS A 105 12.50 8.40 -10.01
CA HIS A 105 13.96 8.26 -9.98
C HIS A 105 14.70 9.61 -10.00
N GLU A 106 14.32 10.51 -10.91
CA GLU A 106 14.94 11.84 -11.05
C GLU A 106 14.47 12.84 -9.97
N ASN A 107 13.37 12.55 -9.30
CA ASN A 107 12.78 13.43 -8.29
C ASN A 107 13.04 12.96 -6.86
N LYS A 108 13.66 11.80 -6.65
CA LYS A 108 13.99 11.31 -5.31
C LYS A 108 15.24 11.96 -4.73
N ARG A 109 15.30 12.01 -3.43
CA ARG A 109 16.50 12.42 -2.70
C ARG A 109 17.50 11.26 -2.62
N LYS A 110 18.69 11.53 -2.08
CA LYS A 110 19.76 10.53 -1.92
C LYS A 110 19.30 9.33 -1.06
N SER A 111 18.52 9.57 -0.02
CA SER A 111 17.90 8.51 0.79
C SER A 111 16.46 8.29 0.30
N PRO A 112 16.02 7.05 0.05
CA PRO A 112 14.64 6.75 -0.33
C PRO A 112 13.63 7.10 0.77
N CYS A 113 14.02 7.07 2.05
CA CYS A 113 13.15 7.40 3.19
C CYS A 113 12.80 8.88 3.31
N LEU A 114 13.38 9.74 2.48
CA LEU A 114 13.09 11.17 2.46
C LEU A 114 12.05 11.48 1.39
N ALA A 115 11.17 12.45 1.69
CA ALA A 115 10.21 12.98 0.72
C ALA A 115 10.91 13.36 -0.60
N ILE A 116 10.29 13.03 -1.72
CA ILE A 116 10.78 13.40 -3.05
C ILE A 116 10.55 14.89 -3.32
N TYR A 117 10.96 15.40 -4.50
CA TYR A 117 10.76 16.81 -4.87
C TYR A 117 9.40 17.10 -5.50
N LEU A 118 8.54 16.09 -5.68
CA LEU A 118 7.17 16.23 -6.18
C LEU A 118 6.21 16.34 -5.01
N ASP A 119 5.25 17.25 -5.13
CA ASP A 119 4.10 17.31 -4.24
C ASP A 119 3.06 16.20 -4.57
N SER A 120 2.07 16.06 -3.72
CA SER A 120 1.04 15.03 -3.84
C SER A 120 0.20 15.19 -5.12
N GLU A 121 -0.10 16.42 -5.54
CA GLU A 121 -0.85 16.69 -6.77
C GLU A 121 -0.08 16.24 -8.01
N ALA A 122 1.21 16.58 -8.08
CA ALA A 122 2.07 16.15 -9.19
C ALA A 122 2.25 14.63 -9.26
N ILE A 123 2.28 13.92 -8.11
CA ILE A 123 2.36 12.46 -8.08
C ILE A 123 1.07 11.86 -8.66
N ILE A 124 -0.09 12.33 -8.21
CA ILE A 124 -1.39 11.89 -8.70
C ILE A 124 -1.52 12.15 -10.21
N GLU A 125 -1.22 13.36 -10.67
CA GLU A 125 -1.30 13.72 -12.09
C GLU A 125 -0.48 12.75 -12.95
N ARG A 126 0.78 12.48 -12.57
CA ARG A 126 1.66 11.58 -13.32
C ARG A 126 1.21 10.12 -13.26
N SER A 127 0.51 9.71 -12.24
CA SER A 127 -0.02 8.36 -12.12
C SER A 127 -1.23 8.10 -13.04
N ARG A 128 -1.89 9.15 -13.56
CA ARG A 128 -3.07 9.02 -14.44
C ARG A 128 -2.75 8.40 -15.80
N ASP A 129 -1.49 8.47 -16.23
CA ASP A 129 -1.04 7.85 -17.48
C ASP A 129 -0.87 6.32 -17.38
N TYR A 130 -1.13 5.74 -16.19
CA TYR A 130 -0.94 4.32 -15.90
C TYR A 130 -2.20 3.67 -15.36
N GLU A 131 -2.40 2.39 -15.72
CA GLU A 131 -3.36 1.56 -15.01
C GLU A 131 -2.79 1.22 -13.63
N CYS A 132 -3.19 1.98 -12.63
CA CYS A 132 -2.80 1.76 -11.24
C CYS A 132 -3.90 2.18 -10.28
N ILE A 133 -3.87 1.64 -9.07
CA ILE A 133 -4.72 2.05 -7.95
C ILE A 133 -3.96 3.04 -7.09
N ARG A 134 -4.54 4.20 -6.86
CA ARG A 134 -4.07 5.22 -5.93
C ARG A 134 -4.75 5.00 -4.60
N SER A 135 -3.99 4.64 -3.58
CA SER A 135 -4.53 4.43 -2.23
C SER A 135 -3.92 5.45 -1.26
N ALA A 136 -4.79 6.11 -0.49
CA ALA A 136 -4.34 7.02 0.56
C ALA A 136 -3.75 6.20 1.72
N ALA A 137 -2.41 6.22 1.87
CA ALA A 137 -1.70 5.55 2.94
C ALA A 137 -2.11 6.11 4.30
N HIS A 138 -2.33 5.25 5.30
CA HIS A 138 -2.63 5.62 6.70
C HIS A 138 -3.26 7.03 6.82
N PRO A 139 -4.48 7.27 6.29
CA PRO A 139 -5.01 8.60 5.93
C PRO A 139 -5.09 9.60 7.10
N TYR A 140 -5.20 9.10 8.34
CA TYR A 140 -5.14 9.90 9.57
C TYR A 140 -3.79 9.80 10.30
N GLY A 141 -2.81 9.16 9.67
CA GLY A 141 -1.58 8.71 10.30
C GLY A 141 -0.65 9.80 10.78
N TYR A 142 0.16 9.37 11.76
CA TYR A 142 1.30 10.05 12.37
C TYR A 142 0.98 11.47 12.88
N LEU A 143 0.48 11.54 14.11
CA LEU A 143 0.01 12.76 14.79
C LEU A 143 0.97 13.96 14.72
N MET A 144 2.27 13.71 14.70
CA MET A 144 3.31 14.74 14.65
C MET A 144 3.67 15.17 13.21
N PHE A 145 3.33 14.33 12.20
CA PHE A 145 3.73 14.53 10.81
C PHE A 145 2.49 14.52 9.91
N ASN A 146 2.50 15.33 8.86
CA ASN A 146 1.37 15.41 7.91
C ASN A 146 1.47 14.31 6.84
N LYS A 147 1.65 13.06 7.24
CA LYS A 147 1.86 11.94 6.32
C LYS A 147 0.56 11.34 5.77
N GLY A 148 -0.58 11.56 6.42
CA GLY A 148 -1.87 11.09 5.97
C GLY A 148 -2.61 12.13 5.14
N VAL A 149 -3.18 11.73 4.01
CA VAL A 149 -3.94 12.61 3.10
C VAL A 149 -5.12 13.28 3.82
N GLN A 150 -5.97 12.52 4.51
CA GLN A 150 -7.13 13.08 5.20
C GLN A 150 -6.70 14.05 6.31
N ARG A 151 -5.60 13.74 6.99
CA ARG A 151 -5.06 14.65 8.00
C ARG A 151 -4.59 15.98 7.41
N CYS A 152 -4.01 15.97 6.20
CA CYS A 152 -3.64 17.20 5.49
C CYS A 152 -4.88 17.99 5.07
N ILE A 153 -5.94 17.31 4.66
CA ILE A 153 -7.24 17.94 4.35
C ILE A 153 -7.83 18.57 5.61
N ASP A 154 -7.89 17.85 6.72
CA ASP A 154 -8.43 18.33 8.00
C ASP A 154 -7.67 19.55 8.55
N ARG A 155 -6.40 19.69 8.18
CA ARG A 155 -5.53 20.82 8.53
C ARG A 155 -5.50 21.93 7.47
N CYS A 156 -6.32 21.83 6.43
CA CYS A 156 -6.36 22.78 5.32
C CYS A 156 -5.05 22.93 4.52
N TYR A 157 -4.18 21.90 4.53
CA TYR A 157 -2.99 21.86 3.66
C TYR A 157 -3.32 21.32 2.27
N LEU A 158 -4.36 20.50 2.16
CA LEU A 158 -4.91 20.02 0.89
C LEU A 158 -6.40 20.36 0.81
N PRO A 159 -6.94 20.57 -0.40
CA PRO A 159 -8.36 20.85 -0.57
C PRO A 159 -9.20 19.59 -0.25
N PRO A 160 -10.45 19.76 0.23
CA PRO A 160 -11.36 18.63 0.53
C PRO A 160 -11.61 17.69 -0.67
N THR A 161 -11.54 18.23 -1.89
CA THR A 161 -11.70 17.49 -3.14
C THR A 161 -10.52 16.59 -3.46
N PHE A 162 -9.37 16.75 -2.81
CA PHE A 162 -8.18 15.95 -3.09
C PHE A 162 -8.39 14.45 -2.81
N MET A 163 -9.29 14.10 -1.88
CA MET A 163 -9.63 12.70 -1.62
C MET A 163 -10.34 12.02 -2.82
N GLU A 164 -10.95 12.79 -3.72
CA GLU A 164 -11.62 12.27 -4.92
C GLU A 164 -10.63 11.73 -5.97
N GLU A 165 -9.35 12.05 -5.82
CA GLU A 165 -8.27 11.56 -6.68
C GLU A 165 -7.83 10.12 -6.35
N PHE A 166 -8.34 9.54 -5.26
CA PHE A 166 -7.97 8.22 -4.79
C PHE A 166 -9.01 7.16 -5.16
N ASP A 167 -8.51 6.00 -5.62
CA ASP A 167 -9.31 4.82 -5.93
C ASP A 167 -9.61 4.00 -4.67
N ALA A 168 -8.75 4.12 -3.64
CA ALA A 168 -8.84 3.39 -2.39
C ALA A 168 -8.28 4.20 -1.20
N VAL A 169 -8.62 3.73 0.00
CA VAL A 169 -8.06 4.21 1.27
C VAL A 169 -7.51 3.01 2.04
N GLU A 170 -6.36 3.16 2.66
CA GLU A 170 -5.86 2.19 3.63
C GLU A 170 -6.68 2.31 4.92
N VAL A 171 -7.65 1.41 5.09
CA VAL A 171 -8.60 1.44 6.21
C VAL A 171 -8.09 0.71 7.44
N LEU A 172 -7.12 -0.20 7.26
CA LEU A 172 -6.38 -0.87 8.32
C LEU A 172 -4.89 -0.77 8.03
N CYS A 173 -4.18 -0.02 8.86
CA CYS A 173 -2.73 0.07 8.88
C CYS A 173 -2.23 -0.43 10.23
N GLY A 174 -1.29 -1.37 10.22
CA GLY A 174 -0.75 -1.96 11.46
C GLY A 174 -0.04 -0.95 12.36
N GLY A 175 0.53 0.10 11.76
CA GLY A 175 1.17 1.21 12.48
C GLY A 175 0.21 2.21 13.12
N MET A 176 -1.12 2.10 12.88
CA MET A 176 -2.11 3.06 13.35
C MET A 176 -2.92 2.56 14.55
N SER A 177 -3.42 3.51 15.36
CA SER A 177 -4.34 3.18 16.43
C SER A 177 -5.68 2.66 15.89
N ARG A 178 -6.39 1.88 16.71
CA ARG A 178 -7.73 1.41 16.38
C ARG A 178 -8.69 2.55 16.02
N GLU A 179 -8.60 3.67 16.74
CA GLU A 179 -9.44 4.84 16.49
C GLU A 179 -9.18 5.42 15.08
N MET A 180 -7.92 5.56 14.68
CA MET A 180 -7.54 6.06 13.35
C MET A 180 -8.01 5.12 12.24
N ASN A 181 -7.82 3.81 12.43
CA ASN A 181 -8.29 2.79 11.49
C ASN A 181 -9.84 2.79 11.40
N THR A 182 -10.56 3.01 12.50
CA THR A 182 -12.02 3.13 12.47
C THR A 182 -12.45 4.34 11.63
N LYS A 183 -11.84 5.51 11.86
CA LYS A 183 -12.11 6.71 11.05
C LYS A 183 -11.79 6.51 9.57
N ALA A 184 -10.73 5.79 9.25
CA ALA A 184 -10.38 5.46 7.87
C ALA A 184 -11.40 4.51 7.22
N ALA A 185 -11.94 3.56 7.96
CA ALA A 185 -13.00 2.69 7.49
C ALA A 185 -14.32 3.45 7.25
N GLU A 186 -14.68 4.36 8.14
CA GLU A 186 -15.83 5.27 7.99
C GLU A 186 -15.65 6.17 6.76
N LEU A 187 -14.47 6.80 6.59
CA LEU A 187 -14.14 7.61 5.44
C LEU A 187 -14.33 6.85 4.12
N ALA A 188 -13.81 5.61 4.02
CA ALA A 188 -13.96 4.80 2.81
C ALA A 188 -15.42 4.42 2.54
N GLU A 189 -16.22 4.20 3.59
CA GLU A 189 -17.66 3.93 3.47
C GLU A 189 -18.42 5.16 3.02
N ASP A 190 -18.19 6.32 3.63
CA ASP A 190 -18.87 7.59 3.30
C ASP A 190 -18.56 8.03 1.86
N ARG A 191 -17.32 7.84 1.42
CA ARG A 191 -16.88 8.18 0.06
C ARG A 191 -17.16 7.10 -0.97
N GLN A 192 -17.62 5.90 -0.57
CA GLN A 192 -17.88 4.76 -1.45
C GLN A 192 -16.66 4.35 -2.30
N ILE A 193 -15.44 4.52 -1.78
CA ILE A 193 -14.17 4.19 -2.45
C ILE A 193 -13.61 2.84 -1.99
N GLY A 194 -12.60 2.32 -2.71
CA GLY A 194 -11.93 1.06 -2.42
C GLY A 194 -11.25 1.04 -1.05
N ARG A 195 -10.93 -0.17 -0.57
CA ARG A 195 -10.33 -0.37 0.75
C ARG A 195 -9.11 -1.27 0.63
N THR A 196 -8.00 -0.82 1.19
CA THR A 196 -6.81 -1.65 1.38
C THR A 196 -6.51 -1.80 2.87
N ALA A 197 -5.71 -2.80 3.19
CA ALA A 197 -5.16 -3.01 4.52
C ALA A 197 -3.76 -3.61 4.40
N GLY A 198 -2.85 -3.11 5.19
CA GLY A 198 -1.48 -3.56 5.24
C GLY A 198 -0.87 -3.29 6.61
N THR A 199 0.28 -3.88 6.86
CA THR A 199 0.93 -3.74 8.17
C THR A 199 1.65 -2.40 8.33
N ASP A 200 2.09 -1.75 7.25
CA ASP A 200 3.14 -0.74 7.28
C ASP A 200 4.37 -1.29 8.05
N GLY A 201 4.62 -2.58 7.77
CA GLY A 201 5.53 -3.40 8.57
C GLY A 201 6.98 -3.15 8.20
N HIS A 202 7.81 -2.95 9.23
CA HIS A 202 9.24 -2.71 9.11
C HIS A 202 10.08 -3.85 9.72
N LEU A 203 9.42 -4.82 10.37
CA LEU A 203 10.04 -5.99 10.99
C LEU A 203 9.41 -7.27 10.46
N LEU A 204 10.19 -8.34 10.39
CA LEU A 204 9.73 -9.60 9.78
C LEU A 204 8.50 -10.22 10.46
N HIS A 205 8.27 -9.95 11.74
CA HIS A 205 7.12 -10.47 12.46
C HIS A 205 5.81 -9.72 12.15
N ASP A 206 5.89 -8.50 11.63
CA ASP A 206 4.72 -7.70 11.25
C ASP A 206 4.00 -8.32 10.06
N LEU A 207 4.76 -8.90 9.12
CA LEU A 207 4.25 -9.42 7.85
C LEU A 207 3.00 -10.29 8.04
N GLY A 208 1.92 -9.89 7.37
CA GLY A 208 0.67 -10.62 7.34
C GLY A 208 -0.13 -10.60 8.64
N THR A 209 0.16 -9.68 9.56
CA THR A 209 -0.70 -9.44 10.74
C THR A 209 -1.91 -8.56 10.41
N VAL A 210 -1.84 -7.85 9.28
CA VAL A 210 -2.94 -7.12 8.65
C VAL A 210 -2.95 -7.49 7.18
N VAL A 211 -4.11 -7.83 6.63
CA VAL A 211 -4.22 -8.28 5.23
C VAL A 211 -5.48 -7.77 4.55
N THR A 212 -5.38 -7.60 3.25
CA THR A 212 -6.51 -7.46 2.32
C THR A 212 -6.81 -8.82 1.71
N CYS A 213 -8.07 -9.22 1.67
CA CYS A 213 -8.47 -10.54 1.17
C CYS A 213 -9.43 -10.43 -0.02
N SER A 214 -9.22 -11.23 -1.06
CA SER A 214 -10.12 -11.35 -2.20
C SER A 214 -10.31 -12.82 -2.60
N LYS A 215 -11.39 -13.13 -3.31
CA LYS A 215 -11.61 -14.44 -3.94
C LYS A 215 -10.83 -14.62 -5.24
N ALA A 216 -10.33 -13.54 -5.81
CA ALA A 216 -9.48 -13.59 -7.00
C ALA A 216 -8.12 -14.23 -6.67
N GLN A 217 -7.60 -15.01 -7.63
CA GLN A 217 -6.34 -15.74 -7.48
C GLN A 217 -5.22 -15.14 -8.32
N ASP A 218 -5.48 -14.03 -9.00
CA ASP A 218 -4.53 -13.26 -9.79
C ASP A 218 -4.57 -11.77 -9.41
N ILE A 219 -3.53 -11.04 -9.78
CA ILE A 219 -3.35 -9.63 -9.42
C ILE A 219 -4.48 -8.77 -9.98
N ASN A 220 -4.88 -8.99 -11.23
CA ASN A 220 -5.88 -8.16 -11.90
C ASN A 220 -7.25 -8.29 -11.22
N GLY A 221 -7.67 -9.50 -10.94
CA GLY A 221 -8.90 -9.78 -10.20
C GLY A 221 -8.84 -9.24 -8.78
N PHE A 222 -7.69 -9.41 -8.09
CA PHE A 222 -7.48 -8.95 -6.72
C PHE A 222 -7.61 -7.42 -6.63
N LEU A 223 -6.89 -6.67 -7.46
CA LEU A 223 -6.95 -5.21 -7.50
C LEU A 223 -8.33 -4.71 -7.94
N SER A 224 -8.96 -5.38 -8.92
CA SER A 224 -10.35 -5.07 -9.30
C SER A 224 -11.33 -5.24 -8.13
N ASP A 225 -11.15 -6.26 -7.28
CA ASP A 225 -12.00 -6.47 -6.10
C ASP A 225 -11.78 -5.38 -5.03
N VAL A 226 -10.56 -4.87 -4.90
CA VAL A 226 -10.27 -3.71 -4.03
C VAL A 226 -11.08 -2.50 -4.46
N VAL A 227 -10.96 -2.08 -5.72
CA VAL A 227 -11.67 -0.90 -6.25
C VAL A 227 -13.20 -1.09 -6.20
N LYS A 228 -13.69 -2.28 -6.55
CA LYS A 228 -15.12 -2.62 -6.53
C LYS A 228 -15.66 -2.95 -5.14
N ARG A 229 -14.84 -2.83 -4.09
CA ARG A 229 -15.22 -3.04 -2.70
C ARG A 229 -15.76 -4.45 -2.41
N ARG A 230 -15.33 -5.46 -3.18
CA ARG A 230 -15.70 -6.86 -3.02
C ARG A 230 -14.74 -7.63 -2.12
N ASN A 231 -13.70 -6.99 -1.65
CA ASN A 231 -12.68 -7.51 -0.75
C ASN A 231 -13.11 -7.47 0.73
N LEU A 232 -12.38 -8.24 1.57
CA LEU A 232 -12.37 -8.13 3.02
C LEU A 232 -11.06 -7.45 3.47
N VAL A 233 -11.11 -6.74 4.56
CA VAL A 233 -9.96 -6.25 5.30
C VAL A 233 -10.19 -6.43 6.79
#